data_2b5fd7c4ff991da369b0252475f2d6dc
#
_entry.id   2b5fd7c4ff991da369b0252475f2d6dc
#
_cell.length_a   1.000
_cell.length_b   1.000
_cell.length_c   1.000
_cell.angle_alpha   90.00
_cell.angle_beta   90.00
_cell.angle_gamma   90.00
#
_symmetry.space_group_name_H-M   'P 1'
#
loop_
_entity.id
_entity.type
_entity.pdbx_description
1 polymer ?
#
loop_
_entity_poly.entity_id
_entity_poly.type
_entity_poly.pdbx_seq_one_letter_code
_entity_poly.pdbx_strand_id
1 'polypeptide(L)'
;MNKNIISAALFAAIMAQPALAQPQDHKDPMPDLNKVNMPLFQTKYTADPSPIVVGDTLFLFTSHDASPEDIPDENEKNSAGFFMYDWLLWSTTDMANWTEHGAVCSLKEFAWRSRDNGAWAIQTVERNGKYYLYAPLHGHGIGVLVADSPYGPFKDPLGQPLVWQKEHWDDIDPSVFVDDDGQAYMYWGNPHVYCIKLNEDMISTSGDIFVLNPADGVMRPVKEEGAKINLRIPGSQKANWKVKNYQEGPWFYKRNGKYYLAYATTCCPEALGYAMSDKPMGPWEWKGYIMRPTERDRGNHPGICDYKGHSYVFGQDYDLMHLDSYIHHERRSVSASEINYLVDGTIPEIPYWLDEKPMQQLHWLNPYQRVEAETMAWGKGLKSAKMGIPNTGVIKDMPASTGKRNMYIYDIDNGEYIRLRGVDFGAGAKQFSISAAATGTCTVTLRLDSENGPVVGIVKIGATGSLDIYKTFATKVKGANSVHDFYLCFGDVNGDVQLDYWIFK
;
A
#
# COMPACT_ATOMS: atom_id res chain seq x y z
N MET A 1 -34.49 8.94 29.25
CA MET A 1 -34.38 7.61 29.85
C MET A 1 -33.83 6.69 28.77
N ASN A 2 -32.59 6.37 28.91
CA ASN A 2 -31.77 5.31 28.30
C ASN A 2 -32.33 4.50 27.12
N LYS A 3 -31.92 4.89 25.96
CA LYS A 3 -31.75 4.01 24.76
C LYS A 3 -30.64 4.65 23.94
N ASN A 4 -29.46 4.06 23.97
CA ASN A 4 -28.41 4.19 22.95
C ASN A 4 -27.05 3.82 23.54
N ILE A 5 -26.91 2.55 23.94
CA ILE A 5 -25.60 1.90 24.15
C ILE A 5 -25.78 0.43 23.75
N ILE A 6 -25.92 0.15 22.48
CA ILE A 6 -25.80 -1.21 21.91
C ILE A 6 -25.36 -1.05 20.46
N SER A 7 -24.13 -0.78 20.22
CA SER A 7 -23.54 -0.95 18.85
C SER A 7 -22.04 -1.18 18.84
N ALA A 8 -21.32 -0.96 19.94
CA ALA A 8 -19.86 -1.13 19.95
C ALA A 8 -19.38 -2.56 20.35
N ALA A 9 -20.29 -3.42 20.82
CA ALA A 9 -19.89 -4.71 21.42
C ALA A 9 -19.99 -5.91 20.44
N LEU A 10 -20.47 -5.75 19.21
CA LEU A 10 -20.70 -6.91 18.33
C LEU A 10 -19.53 -7.21 17.37
N PHE A 11 -18.56 -6.33 17.24
CA PHE A 11 -17.39 -6.57 16.38
C PHE A 11 -16.32 -7.46 17.03
N ALA A 12 -16.25 -7.50 18.35
CA ALA A 12 -15.29 -8.33 19.08
C ALA A 12 -15.66 -9.82 19.16
N ALA A 13 -16.88 -10.19 18.81
CA ALA A 13 -17.38 -11.56 19.03
C ALA A 13 -17.24 -12.50 17.81
N ILE A 14 -16.88 -12.00 16.63
CA ILE A 14 -16.75 -12.84 15.42
C ILE A 14 -15.30 -13.31 15.20
N MET A 15 -14.32 -12.77 15.89
CA MET A 15 -12.88 -13.02 15.68
C MET A 15 -12.30 -14.14 16.55
N ALA A 16 -13.09 -14.85 17.31
CA ALA A 16 -12.60 -15.96 18.15
C ALA A 16 -12.89 -17.33 17.54
N GLN A 17 -12.28 -17.66 16.42
CA GLN A 17 -11.96 -19.05 16.15
C GLN A 17 -10.59 -19.35 16.79
N PRO A 18 -10.43 -20.48 17.53
CA PRO A 18 -9.13 -20.84 18.05
C PRO A 18 -8.21 -21.14 16.86
N ALA A 19 -7.33 -20.18 16.51
CA ALA A 19 -6.14 -20.51 15.76
C ALA A 19 -5.44 -21.63 16.55
N LEU A 20 -5.09 -22.71 15.89
CA LEU A 20 -4.18 -23.72 16.46
C LEU A 20 -2.98 -22.95 16.98
N ALA A 21 -2.79 -22.98 18.31
CA ALA A 21 -1.78 -22.18 18.99
C ALA A 21 -0.39 -22.56 18.45
N GLN A 22 0.12 -21.77 17.53
CA GLN A 22 1.52 -21.82 17.13
C GLN A 22 2.37 -21.32 18.31
N PRO A 23 3.57 -21.86 18.53
CA PRO A 23 4.46 -21.32 19.55
C PRO A 23 4.65 -19.81 19.36
N GLN A 24 4.68 -19.06 20.45
CA GLN A 24 4.79 -17.59 20.41
C GLN A 24 6.02 -17.06 19.64
N ASP A 25 7.09 -17.87 19.58
CA ASP A 25 8.35 -17.53 18.92
C ASP A 25 8.47 -18.14 17.50
N HIS A 26 7.40 -18.74 16.98
CA HIS A 26 7.43 -19.27 15.63
C HIS A 26 7.42 -18.13 14.61
N LYS A 27 8.29 -18.24 13.62
CA LYS A 27 8.36 -17.33 12.47
C LYS A 27 8.78 -18.08 11.22
N ASP A 28 8.40 -17.56 10.06
CA ASP A 28 8.82 -18.15 8.80
C ASP A 28 10.33 -17.97 8.59
N PRO A 29 11.01 -18.94 7.99
CA PRO A 29 12.37 -18.75 7.52
C PRO A 29 12.38 -17.75 6.36
N MET A 30 13.41 -16.90 6.29
CA MET A 30 13.62 -16.00 5.17
C MET A 30 13.68 -16.79 3.86
N PRO A 31 12.80 -16.54 2.89
CA PRO A 31 12.79 -17.28 1.63
C PRO A 31 13.91 -16.82 0.68
N ASP A 32 14.14 -17.58 -0.38
CA ASP A 32 15.03 -17.17 -1.45
C ASP A 32 14.37 -16.10 -2.33
N LEU A 33 14.77 -14.85 -2.13
CA LEU A 33 14.24 -13.67 -2.82
C LEU A 33 14.37 -13.70 -4.36
N ASN A 34 15.12 -14.65 -4.90
CA ASN A 34 15.24 -14.84 -6.35
C ASN A 34 14.20 -15.82 -6.89
N LYS A 35 13.45 -16.48 -6.03
CA LYS A 35 12.49 -17.54 -6.42
C LYS A 35 11.05 -17.22 -6.09
N VAL A 36 10.81 -16.39 -5.10
CA VAL A 36 9.45 -16.10 -4.63
C VAL A 36 9.15 -14.60 -4.71
N ASN A 37 7.89 -14.30 -4.91
CA ASN A 37 7.37 -12.94 -4.93
C ASN A 37 7.03 -12.53 -3.49
N MET A 38 7.84 -11.64 -2.92
CA MET A 38 7.71 -11.15 -1.57
C MET A 38 7.02 -9.78 -1.52
N PRO A 39 6.51 -9.37 -0.34
CA PRO A 39 5.98 -8.02 -0.17
C PRO A 39 6.92 -6.93 -0.67
N LEU A 40 6.34 -5.91 -1.28
CA LEU A 40 7.10 -4.86 -1.98
C LEU A 40 7.90 -3.95 -1.04
N PHE A 41 7.44 -3.77 0.21
CA PHE A 41 7.96 -2.78 1.15
C PHE A 41 8.31 -3.45 2.48
N GLN A 42 9.48 -3.11 3.05
CA GLN A 42 9.95 -3.72 4.30
C GLN A 42 10.19 -2.70 5.41
N THR A 43 10.27 -1.41 5.08
CA THR A 43 10.49 -0.32 6.06
C THR A 43 9.23 0.06 6.83
N LYS A 44 8.06 -0.32 6.34
CA LYS A 44 6.73 -0.03 6.90
C LYS A 44 5.78 -1.19 6.62
N TYR A 45 4.81 -1.40 7.50
CA TYR A 45 3.65 -2.25 7.23
C TYR A 45 2.63 -1.48 6.39
N THR A 46 2.13 -2.10 5.33
CA THR A 46 1.33 -1.43 4.31
C THR A 46 0.09 -2.23 3.94
N ALA A 47 -0.99 -1.55 3.59
CA ALA A 47 -2.23 -2.17 3.17
C ALA A 47 -2.95 -1.32 2.10
N ASP A 48 -4.06 -1.84 1.57
CA ASP A 48 -5.03 -1.12 0.76
C ASP A 48 -4.38 -0.36 -0.42
N PRO A 49 -3.73 -1.07 -1.35
CA PRO A 49 -2.94 -0.45 -2.42
C PRO A 49 -3.78 0.32 -3.42
N SER A 50 -3.42 1.57 -3.69
CA SER A 50 -4.06 2.45 -4.66
C SER A 50 -3.04 2.92 -5.71
N PRO A 51 -2.86 2.18 -6.81
CA PRO A 51 -1.92 2.53 -7.87
C PRO A 51 -2.47 3.65 -8.77
N ILE A 52 -1.59 4.59 -9.16
CA ILE A 52 -1.82 5.55 -10.25
C ILE A 52 -0.57 5.64 -11.12
N VAL A 53 -0.77 5.84 -12.42
CA VAL A 53 0.34 6.02 -13.37
C VAL A 53 0.37 7.47 -13.83
N VAL A 54 1.51 8.13 -13.65
CA VAL A 54 1.74 9.51 -14.05
C VAL A 54 3.02 9.59 -14.87
N GLY A 55 2.88 9.83 -16.16
CA GLY A 55 4.00 9.78 -17.08
C GLY A 55 4.66 8.41 -17.13
N ASP A 56 5.95 8.33 -16.86
CA ASP A 56 6.74 7.08 -16.84
C ASP A 56 6.80 6.43 -15.45
N THR A 57 6.13 6.98 -14.46
CA THR A 57 6.21 6.53 -13.07
C THR A 57 4.88 5.94 -12.61
N LEU A 58 4.95 4.77 -12.01
CA LEU A 58 3.86 4.21 -11.24
C LEU A 58 4.03 4.65 -9.78
N PHE A 59 3.03 5.35 -9.28
CA PHE A 59 2.87 5.73 -7.88
C PHE A 59 1.89 4.77 -7.20
N LEU A 60 2.23 4.34 -6.00
CA LEU A 60 1.39 3.49 -5.18
C LEU A 60 1.15 4.17 -3.84
N PHE A 61 -0.10 4.56 -3.61
CA PHE A 61 -0.54 5.01 -2.28
C PHE A 61 -0.95 3.79 -1.48
N THR A 62 -0.66 3.79 -0.17
CA THR A 62 -1.05 2.70 0.71
C THR A 62 -1.53 3.24 2.05
N SER A 63 -2.41 2.49 2.70
CA SER A 63 -2.61 2.63 4.14
C SER A 63 -1.34 2.21 4.88
N HIS A 64 -1.21 2.66 6.13
CA HIS A 64 -0.06 2.40 6.98
C HIS A 64 -0.51 1.76 8.29
N ASP A 65 -0.21 0.49 8.46
CA ASP A 65 -0.38 -0.22 9.73
C ASP A 65 0.79 0.12 10.65
N ALA A 66 0.51 0.72 11.81
CA ALA A 66 1.55 1.20 12.72
C ALA A 66 2.41 0.05 13.27
N SER A 67 3.72 0.25 13.27
CA SER A 67 4.67 -0.60 13.99
C SER A 67 4.46 -0.46 15.51
N PRO A 68 4.89 -1.43 16.35
CA PRO A 68 4.70 -1.35 17.81
C PRO A 68 5.24 -0.07 18.43
N GLU A 69 6.38 0.40 17.94
CA GLU A 69 7.02 1.64 18.41
C GLU A 69 6.22 2.91 18.08
N ASP A 70 5.37 2.85 17.06
CA ASP A 70 4.55 3.98 16.62
C ASP A 70 3.19 4.04 17.34
N ILE A 71 2.84 3.02 18.13
CA ILE A 71 1.60 2.96 18.91
C ILE A 71 1.86 3.61 20.28
N PRO A 72 1.13 4.69 20.62
CA PRO A 72 1.42 5.46 21.83
C PRO A 72 1.02 4.79 23.13
N ASP A 73 0.03 3.88 23.13
CA ASP A 73 -0.42 3.16 24.33
C ASP A 73 0.31 1.82 24.44
N GLU A 74 1.13 1.67 25.48
CA GLU A 74 1.90 0.44 25.75
C GLU A 74 1.00 -0.81 25.88
N ASN A 75 -0.23 -0.66 26.34
CA ASN A 75 -1.16 -1.78 26.46
C ASN A 75 -1.73 -2.22 25.10
N GLU A 76 -1.66 -1.35 24.09
CA GLU A 76 -2.18 -1.61 22.74
C GLU A 76 -1.10 -2.11 21.77
N LYS A 77 0.19 -1.95 22.07
CA LYS A 77 1.31 -2.33 21.17
C LYS A 77 1.26 -3.77 20.67
N ASN A 78 0.74 -4.67 21.49
CA ASN A 78 0.60 -6.09 21.17
C ASN A 78 -0.85 -6.50 20.89
N SER A 79 -1.76 -5.54 20.68
CA SER A 79 -3.14 -5.87 20.35
C SER A 79 -3.28 -6.26 18.87
N ALA A 80 -4.33 -7.03 18.56
CA ALA A 80 -4.70 -7.37 17.19
C ALA A 80 -5.58 -6.28 16.52
N GLY A 81 -5.46 -5.02 16.94
CA GLY A 81 -6.25 -3.91 16.41
C GLY A 81 -5.60 -3.21 15.23
N PHE A 82 -6.40 -2.43 14.51
CA PHE A 82 -5.94 -1.55 13.44
C PHE A 82 -5.50 -0.21 14.05
N PHE A 83 -4.21 0.13 13.89
CA PHE A 83 -3.63 1.42 14.28
C PHE A 83 -3.08 2.10 13.04
N MET A 84 -3.85 3.06 12.49
CA MET A 84 -3.58 3.68 11.20
C MET A 84 -3.83 5.18 11.30
N TYR A 85 -2.80 5.99 11.07
CA TYR A 85 -2.83 7.44 11.31
C TYR A 85 -2.60 8.27 10.05
N ASP A 86 -1.95 7.69 9.05
CA ASP A 86 -1.52 8.37 7.83
C ASP A 86 -1.52 7.43 6.62
N TRP A 87 -1.20 7.99 5.45
CA TRP A 87 -1.11 7.27 4.17
C TRP A 87 0.24 7.52 3.52
N LEU A 88 0.84 6.43 3.06
CA LEU A 88 2.18 6.40 2.49
C LEU A 88 2.13 6.52 0.96
N LEU A 89 3.27 6.94 0.39
CA LEU A 89 3.49 6.99 -1.04
C LEU A 89 4.79 6.26 -1.40
N TRP A 90 4.70 5.46 -2.44
CA TRP A 90 5.80 4.72 -3.05
C TRP A 90 5.81 5.00 -4.55
N SER A 91 6.97 4.85 -5.19
CA SER A 91 7.05 4.94 -6.66
C SER A 91 8.04 3.96 -7.24
N THR A 92 7.77 3.57 -8.49
CA THR A 92 8.70 2.77 -9.29
C THR A 92 8.62 3.18 -10.75
N THR A 93 9.71 2.94 -11.47
CA THR A 93 9.71 3.01 -12.94
C THR A 93 9.98 1.66 -13.57
N ASP A 94 10.34 0.65 -12.78
CA ASP A 94 10.81 -0.65 -13.27
C ASP A 94 10.08 -1.88 -12.68
N MET A 95 9.15 -1.68 -11.73
CA MET A 95 8.38 -2.72 -11.02
C MET A 95 9.21 -3.63 -10.09
N ALA A 96 10.51 -3.39 -9.95
CA ALA A 96 11.40 -4.20 -9.12
C ALA A 96 12.03 -3.41 -7.98
N ASN A 97 12.39 -2.16 -8.23
CA ASN A 97 12.97 -1.25 -7.25
C ASN A 97 11.95 -0.16 -6.94
N TRP A 98 11.63 0.02 -5.67
CA TRP A 98 10.64 0.98 -5.20
C TRP A 98 11.30 2.05 -4.34
N THR A 99 10.91 3.30 -4.56
CA THR A 99 11.35 4.44 -3.76
C THR A 99 10.24 4.84 -2.79
N GLU A 100 10.56 4.90 -1.51
CA GLU A 100 9.66 5.39 -0.48
C GLU A 100 9.64 6.92 -0.45
N HIS A 101 8.45 7.50 -0.22
CA HIS A 101 8.27 8.96 -0.05
C HIS A 101 7.68 9.29 1.33
N GLY A 102 7.48 8.28 2.18
CA GLY A 102 6.88 8.40 3.51
C GLY A 102 5.42 8.84 3.47
N ALA A 103 4.89 9.26 4.61
CA ALA A 103 3.53 9.74 4.71
C ALA A 103 3.32 11.03 3.91
N VAL A 104 2.33 11.06 3.01
CA VAL A 104 2.01 12.24 2.18
C VAL A 104 0.84 13.04 2.74
N CYS A 105 0.00 12.40 3.54
CA CYS A 105 -1.08 13.03 4.30
C CYS A 105 -1.48 12.13 5.47
N SER A 106 -2.32 12.65 6.36
CA SER A 106 -2.80 11.96 7.55
C SER A 106 -4.24 12.34 7.86
N LEU A 107 -4.85 11.75 8.88
CA LEU A 107 -6.15 12.18 9.38
C LEU A 107 -6.18 13.64 9.83
N LYS A 108 -5.02 14.24 10.14
CA LYS A 108 -4.89 15.64 10.56
C LYS A 108 -5.35 16.66 9.51
N GLU A 109 -5.33 16.27 8.24
CA GLU A 109 -5.82 17.11 7.14
C GLU A 109 -7.32 17.41 7.26
N PHE A 110 -8.08 16.54 7.93
CA PHE A 110 -9.51 16.69 8.13
C PHE A 110 -9.80 17.32 9.49
N ALA A 111 -10.13 18.62 9.52
CA ALA A 111 -10.44 19.34 10.76
C ALA A 111 -11.71 18.82 11.47
N TRP A 112 -12.59 18.15 10.72
CA TRP A 112 -13.85 17.58 11.18
C TRP A 112 -13.74 16.12 11.66
N ARG A 113 -12.53 15.53 11.66
CA ARG A 113 -12.31 14.18 12.17
C ARG A 113 -12.70 14.06 13.63
N SER A 114 -13.22 12.90 14.02
CA SER A 114 -13.66 12.63 15.40
C SER A 114 -12.60 11.93 16.24
N ARG A 115 -11.56 11.38 15.60
CA ARG A 115 -10.47 10.65 16.25
C ARG A 115 -9.18 10.70 15.40
N ASP A 116 -8.07 10.32 16.02
CA ASP A 116 -6.74 10.31 15.39
C ASP A 116 -6.30 8.90 14.95
N ASN A 117 -7.21 7.93 14.88
CA ASN A 117 -6.99 6.58 14.37
C ASN A 117 -8.05 6.20 13.34
N GLY A 118 -7.73 5.32 12.39
CA GLY A 118 -8.65 4.87 11.35
C GLY A 118 -8.42 5.54 9.99
N ALA A 119 -7.16 5.82 9.64
CA ALA A 119 -6.72 6.20 8.30
C ALA A 119 -6.75 4.97 7.38
N TRP A 120 -7.95 4.51 7.02
CA TRP A 120 -8.19 3.27 6.29
C TRP A 120 -8.07 3.46 4.78
N ALA A 121 -8.45 2.41 4.03
CA ALA A 121 -8.31 2.31 2.59
C ALA A 121 -8.73 3.57 1.83
N ILE A 122 -7.82 4.09 1.01
CA ILE A 122 -8.02 5.26 0.17
C ILE A 122 -7.99 4.89 -1.30
N GLN A 123 -8.47 5.81 -2.13
CA GLN A 123 -8.05 5.83 -3.53
C GLN A 123 -7.63 7.24 -3.95
N THR A 124 -6.54 7.28 -4.72
CA THR A 124 -6.07 8.52 -5.36
C THR A 124 -6.30 8.44 -6.87
N VAL A 125 -6.84 9.51 -7.45
CA VAL A 125 -6.98 9.67 -8.90
C VAL A 125 -6.39 11.01 -9.34
N GLU A 126 -5.87 11.05 -10.57
CA GLU A 126 -5.44 12.28 -11.23
C GLU A 126 -6.53 12.75 -12.19
N ARG A 127 -6.83 14.05 -12.19
CA ARG A 127 -7.66 14.70 -13.20
C ARG A 127 -7.20 16.13 -13.41
N ASN A 128 -6.91 16.47 -14.67
CA ASN A 128 -6.53 17.84 -15.09
C ASN A 128 -5.34 18.41 -14.29
N GLY A 129 -4.34 17.59 -14.00
CA GLY A 129 -3.14 17.99 -13.24
C GLY A 129 -3.36 18.16 -11.75
N LYS A 130 -4.52 17.78 -11.23
CA LYS A 130 -4.83 17.70 -9.80
C LYS A 130 -4.91 16.25 -9.33
N TYR A 131 -4.54 16.02 -8.10
CA TYR A 131 -4.61 14.73 -7.43
C TYR A 131 -5.68 14.78 -6.35
N TYR A 132 -6.64 13.88 -6.44
CA TYR A 132 -7.78 13.78 -5.52
C TYR A 132 -7.63 12.47 -4.74
N LEU A 133 -7.47 12.58 -3.44
CA LEU A 133 -7.35 11.45 -2.52
C LEU A 133 -8.64 11.36 -1.70
N TYR A 134 -9.39 10.30 -1.95
CA TYR A 134 -10.63 10.01 -1.21
C TYR A 134 -10.30 9.11 -0.04
N ALA A 135 -10.72 9.51 1.17
CA ALA A 135 -10.36 8.83 2.40
C ALA A 135 -11.58 8.66 3.32
N PRO A 136 -11.79 7.46 3.88
CA PRO A 136 -12.80 7.28 4.91
C PRO A 136 -12.31 7.84 6.25
N LEU A 137 -13.22 8.43 6.99
CA LEU A 137 -13.00 8.76 8.39
C LEU A 137 -13.92 7.87 9.22
N HIS A 138 -13.42 6.78 9.71
CA HIS A 138 -14.17 5.69 10.33
C HIS A 138 -15.46 6.12 11.07
N GLY A 139 -16.61 5.73 10.50
CA GLY A 139 -17.93 6.06 11.04
C GLY A 139 -18.38 7.52 10.83
N HIS A 140 -17.64 8.34 10.08
CA HIS A 140 -17.94 9.75 9.83
C HIS A 140 -17.95 10.12 8.33
N GLY A 141 -18.07 9.11 7.46
CA GLY A 141 -18.17 9.29 6.02
C GLY A 141 -16.81 9.34 5.32
N ILE A 142 -16.84 9.75 4.06
CA ILE A 142 -15.69 9.84 3.15
C ILE A 142 -15.41 11.32 2.88
N GLY A 143 -14.17 11.73 3.08
CA GLY A 143 -13.63 13.03 2.68
C GLY A 143 -12.83 12.98 1.40
N VAL A 144 -12.45 14.14 0.88
CA VAL A 144 -11.55 14.27 -0.26
C VAL A 144 -10.46 15.30 0.07
N LEU A 145 -9.23 14.94 -0.23
CA LEU A 145 -8.06 15.82 -0.17
C LEU A 145 -7.60 16.12 -1.59
N VAL A 146 -7.09 17.33 -1.83
CA VAL A 146 -6.63 17.79 -3.14
C VAL A 146 -5.20 18.30 -3.07
N ALA A 147 -4.40 17.95 -4.08
CA ALA A 147 -3.03 18.41 -4.26
C ALA A 147 -2.70 18.70 -5.73
N ASP A 148 -1.63 19.47 -5.96
CA ASP A 148 -1.07 19.75 -7.29
C ASP A 148 0.03 18.75 -7.69
N SER A 149 0.32 17.77 -6.82
CA SER A 149 1.37 16.79 -7.02
C SER A 149 1.02 15.49 -6.28
N PRO A 150 1.44 14.30 -6.76
CA PRO A 150 1.23 13.05 -6.04
C PRO A 150 1.93 13.05 -4.67
N TYR A 151 2.95 13.88 -4.49
CA TYR A 151 3.66 14.06 -3.22
C TYR A 151 2.92 14.96 -2.22
N GLY A 152 1.77 15.52 -2.59
CA GLY A 152 1.10 16.57 -1.82
C GLY A 152 1.78 17.97 -1.99
N PRO A 153 1.57 18.95 -1.06
CA PRO A 153 0.74 18.78 0.14
C PRO A 153 -0.75 18.63 -0.19
N PHE A 154 -1.37 17.64 0.39
CA PHE A 154 -2.81 17.43 0.27
C PHE A 154 -3.56 18.32 1.25
N LYS A 155 -4.73 18.85 0.84
CA LYS A 155 -5.56 19.73 1.67
C LYS A 155 -7.03 19.37 1.52
N ASP A 156 -7.79 19.48 2.59
CA ASP A 156 -9.25 19.35 2.61
C ASP A 156 -9.89 20.64 2.04
N PRO A 157 -10.52 20.60 0.85
CA PRO A 157 -11.17 21.76 0.27
C PRO A 157 -12.57 22.02 0.84
N LEU A 158 -13.17 21.05 1.54
CA LEU A 158 -14.58 21.08 1.94
C LEU A 158 -14.78 21.40 3.42
N GLY A 159 -13.86 21.00 4.29
CA GLY A 159 -14.03 21.11 5.75
C GLY A 159 -15.18 20.27 6.31
N GLN A 160 -15.66 19.29 5.54
CA GLN A 160 -16.77 18.39 5.86
C GLN A 160 -16.72 17.15 4.98
N PRO A 161 -17.45 16.05 5.32
CA PRO A 161 -17.53 14.89 4.45
C PRO A 161 -18.08 15.22 3.06
N LEU A 162 -17.50 14.59 2.03
CA LEU A 162 -18.06 14.56 0.68
C LEU A 162 -19.32 13.68 0.64
N VAL A 163 -19.28 12.54 1.31
CA VAL A 163 -20.41 11.62 1.51
C VAL A 163 -20.42 11.15 2.95
N TRP A 164 -21.60 11.18 3.56
CA TRP A 164 -21.82 10.61 4.89
C TRP A 164 -23.28 10.15 5.05
N GLN A 165 -23.47 8.84 5.08
CA GLN A 165 -24.74 8.21 5.41
C GLN A 165 -24.77 7.99 6.93
N LYS A 166 -25.19 9.01 7.68
CA LYS A 166 -25.09 9.12 9.15
C LYS A 166 -25.65 7.93 9.95
N GLU A 167 -26.52 7.14 9.33
CA GLU A 167 -27.19 5.99 9.94
C GLU A 167 -26.39 4.68 9.73
N HIS A 168 -25.30 4.76 8.97
CA HIS A 168 -24.42 3.64 8.61
C HIS A 168 -22.98 3.97 8.98
N TRP A 169 -22.21 2.94 9.29
CA TRP A 169 -20.75 3.08 9.50
C TRP A 169 -19.95 2.73 8.24
N ASP A 170 -20.60 2.14 7.26
CA ASP A 170 -20.07 1.47 6.09
C ASP A 170 -19.71 2.42 4.93
N ASP A 171 -19.63 3.73 5.17
CA ASP A 171 -19.02 4.68 4.24
C ASP A 171 -17.49 4.60 4.33
N ILE A 172 -16.91 3.53 3.77
CA ILE A 172 -15.46 3.26 3.74
C ILE A 172 -15.04 2.76 2.36
N ASP A 173 -13.75 2.64 2.14
CA ASP A 173 -13.13 2.03 0.95
C ASP A 173 -13.58 2.68 -0.37
N PRO A 174 -13.39 4.00 -0.53
CA PRO A 174 -13.77 4.67 -1.76
C PRO A 174 -12.95 4.21 -2.97
N SER A 175 -13.64 4.06 -4.11
CA SER A 175 -13.04 3.81 -5.40
C SER A 175 -13.63 4.75 -6.43
N VAL A 176 -12.80 5.58 -7.07
CA VAL A 176 -13.21 6.60 -8.01
C VAL A 176 -12.67 6.33 -9.41
N PHE A 177 -13.50 6.46 -10.39
CA PHE A 177 -13.18 6.26 -11.79
C PHE A 177 -13.80 7.39 -12.64
N VAL A 178 -13.03 7.91 -13.59
CA VAL A 178 -13.49 8.86 -14.60
C VAL A 178 -13.69 8.11 -15.92
N ASP A 179 -14.93 8.10 -16.43
CA ASP A 179 -15.27 7.42 -17.68
C ASP A 179 -14.83 8.24 -18.91
N ASP A 180 -14.84 7.62 -20.09
CA ASP A 180 -14.41 8.21 -21.34
C ASP A 180 -15.23 9.46 -21.74
N ASP A 181 -16.48 9.57 -21.26
CA ASP A 181 -17.34 10.74 -21.44
C ASP A 181 -17.08 11.87 -20.44
N GLY A 182 -16.12 11.67 -19.52
CA GLY A 182 -15.75 12.61 -18.46
C GLY A 182 -16.60 12.51 -17.19
N GLN A 183 -17.62 11.63 -17.15
CA GLN A 183 -18.40 11.41 -15.93
C GLN A 183 -17.57 10.61 -14.91
N ALA A 184 -17.41 11.17 -13.72
CA ALA A 184 -16.77 10.45 -12.61
C ALA A 184 -17.80 9.74 -11.73
N TYR A 185 -17.44 8.55 -11.27
CA TYR A 185 -18.23 7.72 -10.37
C TYR A 185 -17.40 7.39 -9.14
N MET A 186 -17.99 7.43 -7.96
CA MET A 186 -17.41 6.92 -6.73
C MET A 186 -18.22 5.69 -6.28
N TYR A 187 -17.51 4.57 -6.11
CA TYR A 187 -17.98 3.33 -5.49
C TYR A 187 -17.38 3.21 -4.11
N TRP A 188 -18.08 2.61 -3.13
CA TRP A 188 -17.57 2.40 -1.77
C TRP A 188 -18.41 1.39 -0.99
N GLY A 189 -17.93 0.99 0.18
CA GLY A 189 -18.75 0.40 1.23
C GLY A 189 -18.38 -1.01 1.69
N ASN A 190 -18.84 -1.37 2.88
CA ASN A 190 -18.70 -2.67 3.55
C ASN A 190 -19.93 -2.95 4.45
N PRO A 191 -20.73 -4.00 4.26
CA PRO A 191 -20.69 -4.99 3.18
C PRO A 191 -21.57 -4.63 1.97
N HIS A 192 -22.00 -3.40 1.86
CA HIS A 192 -22.79 -2.90 0.73
C HIS A 192 -21.87 -2.27 -0.31
N VAL A 193 -22.25 -2.33 -1.57
CA VAL A 193 -21.63 -1.56 -2.62
C VAL A 193 -22.52 -0.37 -2.94
N TYR A 194 -22.06 0.81 -2.62
CA TYR A 194 -22.70 2.06 -2.98
C TYR A 194 -22.05 2.67 -4.22
N CYS A 195 -22.77 3.56 -4.90
CA CYS A 195 -22.28 4.35 -6.00
C CYS A 195 -22.96 5.72 -6.03
N ILE A 196 -22.18 6.76 -6.35
CA ILE A 196 -22.69 8.10 -6.65
C ILE A 196 -21.90 8.70 -7.81
N LYS A 197 -22.51 9.60 -8.55
CA LYS A 197 -21.79 10.42 -9.54
C LYS A 197 -21.09 11.57 -8.85
N LEU A 198 -19.88 11.86 -9.27
CA LEU A 198 -19.17 13.09 -8.92
C LEU A 198 -19.39 14.13 -10.02
N ASN A 199 -19.41 15.39 -9.62
CA ASN A 199 -19.34 16.50 -10.56
C ASN A 199 -17.91 16.63 -11.14
N GLU A 200 -17.77 17.49 -12.15
CA GLU A 200 -16.48 17.70 -12.83
C GLU A 200 -15.38 18.21 -11.89
N ASP A 201 -15.76 18.91 -10.83
CA ASP A 201 -14.85 19.42 -9.80
C ASP A 201 -14.21 18.34 -8.92
N MET A 202 -14.71 17.09 -8.98
CA MET A 202 -14.26 15.93 -8.21
C MET A 202 -14.43 16.06 -6.68
N ILE A 203 -15.01 17.15 -6.20
CA ILE A 203 -15.19 17.45 -4.77
C ILE A 203 -16.66 17.71 -4.40
N SER A 204 -17.57 17.45 -5.30
CA SER A 204 -19.01 17.49 -5.05
C SER A 204 -19.73 16.35 -5.78
N THR A 205 -20.92 16.01 -5.31
CA THR A 205 -21.69 14.86 -5.81
C THR A 205 -22.91 15.30 -6.59
N SER A 206 -23.43 14.42 -7.46
CA SER A 206 -24.61 14.66 -8.30
C SER A 206 -25.59 13.49 -8.23
N GLY A 207 -26.84 13.80 -7.97
CA GLY A 207 -27.93 12.83 -7.94
C GLY A 207 -28.06 12.06 -6.62
N ASP A 208 -28.69 10.92 -6.70
CA ASP A 208 -28.94 10.03 -5.55
C ASP A 208 -27.78 9.06 -5.34
N ILE A 209 -27.63 8.57 -4.11
CA ILE A 209 -26.80 7.41 -3.80
C ILE A 209 -27.53 6.15 -4.26
N PHE A 210 -26.81 5.30 -4.96
CA PHE A 210 -27.27 3.98 -5.40
C PHE A 210 -26.62 2.88 -4.56
N VAL A 211 -27.31 1.76 -4.42
CA VAL A 211 -26.81 0.55 -3.78
C VAL A 211 -26.98 -0.64 -4.73
N LEU A 212 -25.99 -1.52 -4.74
CA LEU A 212 -26.00 -2.73 -5.55
C LEU A 212 -26.94 -3.78 -4.94
N ASN A 213 -27.89 -4.27 -5.74
CA ASN A 213 -28.63 -5.47 -5.41
C ASN A 213 -27.85 -6.70 -5.93
N PRO A 214 -27.24 -7.52 -5.07
CA PRO A 214 -26.39 -8.63 -5.52
C PRO A 214 -27.19 -9.75 -6.21
N ALA A 215 -28.50 -9.85 -5.99
CA ALA A 215 -29.31 -10.89 -6.60
C ALA A 215 -29.40 -10.76 -8.12
N ASP A 216 -29.48 -9.55 -8.63
CA ASP A 216 -29.61 -9.27 -10.07
C ASP A 216 -28.50 -8.38 -10.64
N GLY A 217 -27.59 -7.89 -9.78
CA GLY A 217 -26.46 -7.08 -10.17
C GLY A 217 -26.81 -5.62 -10.52
N VAL A 218 -28.03 -5.14 -10.21
CA VAL A 218 -28.52 -3.83 -10.59
C VAL A 218 -28.34 -2.82 -9.47
N MET A 219 -27.81 -1.66 -9.80
CA MET A 219 -27.75 -0.50 -8.90
C MET A 219 -29.11 0.19 -8.80
N ARG A 220 -29.59 0.45 -7.60
CA ARG A 220 -30.87 1.13 -7.33
C ARG A 220 -30.71 2.24 -6.33
N PRO A 221 -31.54 3.32 -6.42
CA PRO A 221 -31.49 4.39 -5.42
C PRO A 221 -31.69 3.85 -4.01
N VAL A 222 -30.86 4.25 -3.06
CA VAL A 222 -30.95 3.84 -1.64
C VAL A 222 -32.32 4.14 -1.06
N LYS A 223 -32.96 5.25 -1.48
CA LYS A 223 -34.31 5.63 -1.06
C LYS A 223 -35.39 4.60 -1.41
N GLU A 224 -35.19 3.82 -2.47
CA GLU A 224 -36.14 2.80 -2.93
C GLU A 224 -35.89 1.43 -2.29
N GLU A 225 -34.63 1.11 -2.01
CA GLU A 225 -34.18 -0.21 -1.55
C GLU A 225 -33.83 -0.24 -0.03
N GLY A 226 -33.61 0.90 0.58
CA GLY A 226 -32.87 1.13 1.81
C GLY A 226 -33.15 0.28 3.05
N ALA A 227 -34.34 -0.33 3.21
CA ALA A 227 -34.63 -1.20 4.34
C ALA A 227 -34.68 -2.71 3.98
N LYS A 228 -34.56 -3.05 2.70
CA LYS A 228 -34.82 -4.41 2.21
C LYS A 228 -33.58 -5.21 1.91
N ILE A 229 -32.43 -4.56 1.76
CA ILE A 229 -31.16 -5.23 1.47
C ILE A 229 -30.43 -5.50 2.79
N ASN A 230 -30.75 -6.61 3.41
CA ASN A 230 -29.95 -7.14 4.50
C ASN A 230 -28.85 -8.03 3.89
N LEU A 231 -27.69 -7.44 3.56
CA LEU A 231 -26.55 -8.15 3.01
C LEU A 231 -25.74 -8.90 4.08
N ARG A 232 -26.01 -8.65 5.37
CA ARG A 232 -25.43 -9.39 6.49
C ARG A 232 -26.09 -10.74 6.68
N ILE A 233 -26.15 -11.56 5.65
CA ILE A 233 -26.51 -12.96 5.83
C ILE A 233 -25.19 -13.75 5.73
N PRO A 234 -24.52 -14.06 6.86
CA PRO A 234 -23.34 -14.91 6.85
C PRO A 234 -23.65 -16.22 6.15
N GLY A 235 -22.83 -16.62 5.20
CA GLY A 235 -22.95 -17.88 4.49
C GLY A 235 -24.10 -18.00 3.49
N SER A 236 -24.88 -16.96 3.23
CA SER A 236 -25.97 -17.00 2.25
C SER A 236 -25.53 -16.52 0.88
N GLN A 237 -24.45 -17.07 0.40
CA GLN A 237 -24.14 -16.93 -1.02
C GLN A 237 -25.11 -17.81 -1.79
N LYS A 238 -26.22 -17.23 -2.15
CA LYS A 238 -27.18 -17.93 -2.99
C LYS A 238 -26.51 -18.17 -4.34
N ALA A 239 -26.40 -19.42 -4.73
CA ALA A 239 -25.71 -19.83 -5.95
C ALA A 239 -26.21 -19.10 -7.21
N ASN A 240 -27.42 -18.55 -7.16
CA ASN A 240 -28.07 -17.80 -8.25
C ASN A 240 -27.86 -16.27 -8.19
N TRP A 241 -27.13 -15.72 -7.21
CA TRP A 241 -26.86 -14.29 -7.19
C TRP A 241 -25.91 -13.89 -8.33
N LYS A 242 -26.15 -12.71 -8.89
CA LYS A 242 -25.35 -12.16 -9.98
C LYS A 242 -24.02 -11.56 -9.49
N VAL A 243 -24.00 -11.00 -8.28
CA VAL A 243 -22.76 -10.59 -7.60
C VAL A 243 -22.62 -11.44 -6.35
N LYS A 244 -21.44 -12.01 -6.13
CA LYS A 244 -21.19 -12.98 -5.06
C LYS A 244 -20.03 -12.53 -4.22
N ASN A 245 -20.07 -12.90 -2.96
CA ASN A 245 -18.93 -12.86 -2.05
C ASN A 245 -18.37 -11.46 -1.78
N TYR A 246 -19.04 -10.39 -2.18
CA TYR A 246 -18.55 -9.04 -1.84
C TYR A 246 -18.51 -8.86 -0.33
N GLN A 247 -17.37 -8.35 0.17
CA GLN A 247 -17.20 -7.91 1.54
C GLN A 247 -16.89 -6.41 1.58
N GLU A 248 -15.80 -5.98 0.94
CA GLU A 248 -15.28 -4.62 1.04
C GLU A 248 -14.26 -4.32 -0.07
N GLY A 249 -13.57 -3.19 0.01
CA GLY A 249 -12.45 -2.85 -0.86
C GLY A 249 -12.79 -2.80 -2.35
N PRO A 250 -13.85 -2.13 -2.81
CA PRO A 250 -14.19 -2.12 -4.22
C PRO A 250 -13.11 -1.37 -5.01
N TRP A 251 -12.66 -1.96 -6.11
CA TRP A 251 -11.80 -1.31 -7.10
C TRP A 251 -12.52 -1.27 -8.44
N PHE A 252 -12.92 -0.06 -8.86
CA PHE A 252 -13.70 0.15 -10.06
C PHE A 252 -12.84 0.73 -11.19
N TYR A 253 -12.86 0.08 -12.36
CA TYR A 253 -12.11 0.53 -13.54
C TYR A 253 -12.77 0.05 -14.84
N LYS A 254 -12.30 0.60 -15.96
CA LYS A 254 -12.72 0.24 -17.31
C LYS A 254 -11.54 -0.25 -18.14
N ARG A 255 -11.75 -1.29 -18.94
CA ARG A 255 -10.79 -1.79 -19.91
C ARG A 255 -11.49 -2.31 -21.14
N ASN A 256 -11.07 -1.88 -22.34
CA ASN A 256 -11.61 -2.33 -23.63
C ASN A 256 -13.16 -2.29 -23.69
N GLY A 257 -13.76 -1.21 -23.19
CA GLY A 257 -15.21 -1.01 -23.20
C GLY A 257 -16.00 -1.85 -22.19
N LYS A 258 -15.34 -2.64 -21.34
CA LYS A 258 -15.95 -3.37 -20.22
C LYS A 258 -15.60 -2.70 -18.90
N TYR A 259 -16.56 -2.70 -17.97
CA TYR A 259 -16.37 -2.21 -16.61
C TYR A 259 -16.10 -3.37 -15.68
N TYR A 260 -15.20 -3.15 -14.74
CA TYR A 260 -14.77 -4.12 -13.76
C TYR A 260 -14.99 -3.56 -12.36
N LEU A 261 -15.51 -4.40 -11.49
CA LEU A 261 -15.60 -4.18 -10.06
C LEU A 261 -14.86 -5.34 -9.39
N ALA A 262 -13.58 -5.12 -9.07
CA ALA A 262 -12.80 -6.04 -8.26
C ALA A 262 -13.02 -5.70 -6.78
N TYR A 263 -12.87 -6.67 -5.87
CA TYR A 263 -13.19 -6.47 -4.46
C TYR A 263 -12.63 -7.59 -3.56
N ALA A 264 -12.51 -7.28 -2.28
CA ALA A 264 -12.31 -8.26 -1.24
C ALA A 264 -13.56 -9.12 -1.05
N THR A 265 -13.38 -10.42 -0.99
CA THR A 265 -14.51 -11.34 -0.82
C THR A 265 -14.80 -11.59 0.65
N THR A 266 -15.88 -12.32 0.93
CA THR A 266 -16.33 -12.62 2.29
C THR A 266 -15.19 -13.11 3.19
N CYS A 267 -15.00 -12.40 4.31
CA CYS A 267 -14.01 -12.67 5.34
C CYS A 267 -14.36 -13.89 6.19
N CYS A 268 -13.52 -14.58 6.83
CA CYS A 268 -12.07 -14.68 6.68
C CYS A 268 -11.70 -16.14 6.45
N PRO A 269 -10.76 -16.46 5.57
CA PRO A 269 -9.89 -15.56 4.83
C PRO A 269 -10.56 -14.90 3.62
N GLU A 270 -10.13 -13.71 3.27
CA GLU A 270 -10.59 -12.99 2.09
C GLU A 270 -9.83 -13.41 0.84
N ALA A 271 -10.47 -13.18 -0.30
CA ALA A 271 -9.90 -13.41 -1.62
C ALA A 271 -10.03 -12.13 -2.45
N LEU A 272 -9.41 -12.08 -3.60
CA LEU A 272 -9.68 -11.10 -4.64
C LEU A 272 -10.69 -11.69 -5.62
N GLY A 273 -11.90 -11.13 -5.65
CA GLY A 273 -12.95 -11.49 -6.60
C GLY A 273 -13.30 -10.34 -7.51
N TYR A 274 -14.06 -10.60 -8.58
CA TYR A 274 -14.50 -9.54 -9.47
C TYR A 274 -15.82 -9.83 -10.17
N ALA A 275 -16.49 -8.76 -10.55
CA ALA A 275 -17.65 -8.73 -11.42
C ALA A 275 -17.39 -7.82 -12.64
N MET A 276 -18.09 -8.07 -13.73
CA MET A 276 -18.02 -7.27 -14.95
C MET A 276 -19.39 -6.74 -15.35
N SER A 277 -19.40 -5.63 -16.11
CA SER A 277 -20.58 -5.04 -16.69
C SER A 277 -20.27 -4.36 -18.03
N ASP A 278 -21.30 -4.14 -18.85
CA ASP A 278 -21.24 -3.32 -20.07
C ASP A 278 -21.53 -1.84 -19.79
N LYS A 279 -21.87 -1.48 -18.55
CA LYS A 279 -22.24 -0.11 -18.15
C LYS A 279 -21.65 0.23 -16.79
N PRO A 280 -21.34 1.51 -16.53
CA PRO A 280 -20.70 1.94 -15.28
C PRO A 280 -21.53 1.67 -14.03
N MET A 281 -22.83 1.50 -14.12
CA MET A 281 -23.74 1.23 -13.00
C MET A 281 -24.43 -0.15 -13.10
N GLY A 282 -23.81 -1.09 -13.80
CA GLY A 282 -24.36 -2.43 -13.95
C GLY A 282 -25.35 -2.60 -15.12
N PRO A 283 -26.04 -3.74 -15.25
CA PRO A 283 -25.99 -4.84 -14.28
C PRO A 283 -24.63 -5.52 -14.19
N TRP A 284 -24.21 -5.79 -12.97
CA TRP A 284 -22.95 -6.47 -12.65
C TRP A 284 -23.14 -7.99 -12.65
N GLU A 285 -22.13 -8.71 -13.11
CA GLU A 285 -22.12 -10.15 -13.11
C GLU A 285 -20.76 -10.69 -12.61
N TRP A 286 -20.81 -11.52 -11.57
CA TRP A 286 -19.65 -12.23 -11.03
C TRP A 286 -18.94 -13.05 -12.10
N LYS A 287 -17.61 -12.93 -12.18
CA LYS A 287 -16.80 -13.67 -13.15
C LYS A 287 -15.85 -14.69 -12.52
N GLY A 288 -15.48 -14.50 -11.27
CA GLY A 288 -14.61 -15.43 -10.57
C GLY A 288 -13.67 -14.79 -9.59
N TYR A 289 -12.74 -15.56 -9.14
CA TYR A 289 -11.62 -15.07 -8.34
C TYR A 289 -10.49 -14.59 -9.26
N ILE A 290 -9.84 -13.49 -8.86
CA ILE A 290 -8.51 -13.13 -9.34
C ILE A 290 -7.50 -13.95 -8.56
N MET A 291 -7.66 -14.03 -7.22
CA MET A 291 -6.87 -14.86 -6.33
C MET A 291 -7.78 -15.51 -5.29
N ARG A 292 -7.62 -16.81 -5.02
CA ARG A 292 -8.43 -17.52 -4.02
C ARG A 292 -7.99 -17.16 -2.60
N PRO A 293 -8.91 -17.33 -1.63
CA PRO A 293 -8.55 -17.16 -0.23
C PRO A 293 -7.53 -18.22 0.21
N THR A 294 -6.61 -17.82 1.05
CA THR A 294 -5.64 -18.71 1.71
C THR A 294 -5.71 -18.53 3.21
N GLU A 295 -5.30 -19.55 3.98
CA GLU A 295 -5.26 -19.44 5.44
C GLU A 295 -4.19 -18.46 5.95
N ARG A 296 -3.26 -18.02 5.08
CA ARG A 296 -2.23 -17.02 5.40
C ARG A 296 -2.78 -15.60 5.37
N ASP A 297 -3.89 -15.38 4.69
CA ASP A 297 -4.42 -14.05 4.42
C ASP A 297 -5.77 -13.86 5.10
N ARG A 298 -5.90 -12.82 5.91
CA ARG A 298 -7.15 -12.48 6.60
C ARG A 298 -7.93 -11.37 5.94
N GLY A 299 -7.25 -10.51 5.16
CA GLY A 299 -7.85 -9.40 4.45
C GLY A 299 -7.07 -9.11 3.18
N ASN A 300 -7.75 -8.77 2.10
CA ASN A 300 -7.11 -8.47 0.84
C ASN A 300 -7.92 -7.44 0.05
N HIS A 301 -7.32 -6.28 -0.25
CA HIS A 301 -7.94 -5.23 -1.05
C HIS A 301 -7.24 -5.11 -2.42
N PRO A 302 -7.98 -5.13 -3.55
CA PRO A 302 -7.37 -5.01 -4.86
C PRO A 302 -7.04 -3.56 -5.21
N GLY A 303 -5.87 -3.34 -5.81
CA GLY A 303 -5.55 -2.18 -6.65
C GLY A 303 -5.12 -2.67 -8.02
N ILE A 304 -5.74 -2.22 -9.10
CA ILE A 304 -5.43 -2.72 -10.46
C ILE A 304 -5.06 -1.55 -11.36
N CYS A 305 -3.99 -1.70 -12.13
CA CYS A 305 -3.60 -0.72 -13.15
C CYS A 305 -2.88 -1.36 -14.34
N ASP A 306 -2.92 -0.67 -15.48
CA ASP A 306 -2.03 -0.96 -16.60
C ASP A 306 -0.79 -0.07 -16.51
N TYR A 307 0.39 -0.65 -16.71
CA TYR A 307 1.66 0.07 -16.68
C TYR A 307 2.64 -0.52 -17.70
N LYS A 308 3.18 0.32 -18.58
CA LYS A 308 4.17 -0.04 -19.62
C LYS A 308 3.80 -1.30 -20.43
N GLY A 309 2.51 -1.45 -20.76
CA GLY A 309 2.00 -2.57 -21.58
C GLY A 309 1.68 -3.83 -20.80
N HIS A 310 1.86 -3.85 -19.51
CA HIS A 310 1.50 -4.91 -18.57
C HIS A 310 0.30 -4.49 -17.72
N SER A 311 -0.42 -5.46 -17.17
CA SER A 311 -1.50 -5.22 -16.20
C SER A 311 -1.12 -5.85 -14.87
N TYR A 312 -1.30 -5.11 -13.78
CA TYR A 312 -0.92 -5.54 -12.45
C TYR A 312 -2.09 -5.50 -11.50
N VAL A 313 -2.17 -6.49 -10.62
CA VAL A 313 -2.97 -6.45 -9.40
C VAL A 313 -2.05 -6.31 -8.22
N PHE A 314 -2.36 -5.37 -7.35
CA PHE A 314 -1.80 -5.20 -6.02
C PHE A 314 -2.83 -5.69 -5.01
N GLY A 315 -2.36 -6.22 -3.92
CA GLY A 315 -3.18 -6.64 -2.79
C GLY A 315 -2.36 -6.63 -1.52
N GLN A 316 -2.88 -7.20 -0.46
CA GLN A 316 -2.20 -7.25 0.83
C GLN A 316 -2.19 -8.66 1.39
N ASP A 317 -1.25 -8.90 2.28
CA ASP A 317 -1.02 -10.15 3.00
C ASP A 317 -0.41 -9.87 4.38
N TYR A 318 0.03 -10.90 5.08
CA TYR A 318 0.73 -10.82 6.37
C TYR A 318 2.13 -11.44 6.30
N ASP A 319 2.67 -11.64 5.10
CA ASP A 319 3.91 -12.40 4.92
C ASP A 319 5.12 -11.68 5.51
N LEU A 320 5.16 -10.34 5.48
CA LEU A 320 6.21 -9.59 6.15
C LEU A 320 6.17 -9.80 7.67
N MET A 321 4.97 -9.74 8.27
CA MET A 321 4.79 -9.98 9.71
C MET A 321 5.18 -11.40 10.10
N HIS A 322 4.90 -12.40 9.27
CA HIS A 322 5.21 -13.80 9.52
C HIS A 322 6.73 -14.10 9.54
N LEU A 323 7.56 -13.21 8.99
CA LEU A 323 9.01 -13.30 9.16
C LEU A 323 9.44 -13.02 10.61
N ASP A 324 8.59 -12.36 11.38
CA ASP A 324 8.86 -11.96 12.76
C ASP A 324 8.06 -12.76 13.78
N SER A 325 6.77 -13.03 13.54
CA SER A 325 5.85 -13.63 14.50
C SER A 325 4.61 -14.22 13.84
N TYR A 326 4.10 -15.35 14.40
CA TYR A 326 2.77 -15.86 14.09
C TYR A 326 1.68 -15.37 15.06
N ILE A 327 2.03 -14.50 16.00
CA ILE A 327 1.02 -13.78 16.78
C ILE A 327 0.34 -12.82 15.83
N HIS A 328 -0.99 -12.94 15.70
CA HIS A 328 -1.73 -12.08 14.79
C HIS A 328 -1.79 -10.64 15.29
N HIS A 329 -1.35 -9.73 14.43
CA HIS A 329 -1.52 -8.29 14.51
C HIS A 329 -2.02 -7.79 13.17
N GLU A 330 -2.72 -6.67 13.14
CA GLU A 330 -3.05 -6.00 11.87
C GLU A 330 -1.82 -5.22 11.39
N ARG A 331 -0.83 -5.95 10.88
CA ARG A 331 0.42 -5.46 10.29
C ARG A 331 0.60 -6.13 8.95
N ARG A 332 -0.10 -5.58 7.98
CA ARG A 332 -0.20 -6.12 6.62
C ARG A 332 1.01 -5.71 5.79
N SER A 333 1.16 -6.35 4.67
CA SER A 333 2.18 -6.05 3.67
C SER A 333 1.58 -6.07 2.27
N VAL A 334 1.96 -5.11 1.43
CA VAL A 334 1.47 -5.03 0.05
C VAL A 334 2.36 -5.88 -0.85
N SER A 335 1.69 -6.75 -1.61
CA SER A 335 2.27 -7.56 -2.69
C SER A 335 1.61 -7.25 -4.03
N ALA A 336 2.20 -7.68 -5.12
CA ALA A 336 1.68 -7.49 -6.47
C ALA A 336 1.98 -8.69 -7.37
N SER A 337 1.13 -8.90 -8.38
CA SER A 337 1.37 -9.86 -9.46
C SER A 337 0.91 -9.29 -10.80
N GLU A 338 1.51 -9.77 -11.88
CA GLU A 338 1.02 -9.48 -13.21
C GLU A 338 -0.24 -10.29 -13.49
N ILE A 339 -1.26 -9.65 -14.07
CA ILE A 339 -2.49 -10.30 -14.51
C ILE A 339 -2.64 -10.20 -16.01
N ASN A 340 -3.35 -11.17 -16.57
CA ASN A 340 -3.67 -11.20 -17.99
C ASN A 340 -5.19 -11.16 -18.19
N TYR A 341 -5.63 -10.66 -19.34
CA TYR A 341 -7.03 -10.67 -19.73
C TYR A 341 -7.23 -11.61 -20.91
N LEU A 342 -8.24 -12.47 -20.84
CA LEU A 342 -8.66 -13.30 -21.95
C LEU A 342 -9.40 -12.46 -23.02
N VAL A 343 -9.67 -13.06 -24.16
CA VAL A 343 -10.32 -12.39 -25.30
C VAL A 343 -11.71 -11.82 -24.92
N ASP A 344 -12.43 -12.50 -24.02
CA ASP A 344 -13.73 -12.07 -23.52
C ASP A 344 -13.63 -11.01 -22.38
N GLY A 345 -12.40 -10.63 -21.98
CA GLY A 345 -12.11 -9.69 -20.92
C GLY A 345 -12.04 -10.32 -19.54
N THR A 346 -12.25 -11.63 -19.38
CA THR A 346 -12.12 -12.27 -18.07
C THR A 346 -10.66 -12.36 -17.65
N ILE A 347 -10.43 -12.38 -16.32
CA ILE A 347 -9.12 -12.48 -15.70
C ILE A 347 -8.93 -13.91 -15.23
N PRO A 348 -7.91 -14.65 -15.73
CA PRO A 348 -7.54 -15.95 -15.19
C PRO A 348 -7.12 -15.84 -13.72
N GLU A 349 -7.46 -16.86 -12.94
CA GLU A 349 -7.03 -16.93 -11.55
C GLU A 349 -5.50 -17.02 -11.46
N ILE A 350 -4.91 -16.25 -10.56
CA ILE A 350 -3.47 -16.29 -10.25
C ILE A 350 -3.23 -17.02 -8.92
N PRO A 351 -2.04 -17.62 -8.72
CA PRO A 351 -1.64 -18.20 -7.44
C PRO A 351 -1.53 -17.13 -6.33
N TYR A 352 -1.37 -17.61 -5.09
CA TYR A 352 -1.00 -16.73 -3.98
C TYR A 352 0.40 -16.10 -4.20
N TRP A 353 0.63 -14.91 -3.65
CA TRP A 353 1.84 -14.11 -3.89
C TRP A 353 3.14 -14.92 -3.78
N LEU A 354 3.34 -15.66 -2.69
CA LEU A 354 4.55 -16.48 -2.46
C LEU A 354 4.71 -17.68 -3.41
N ASP A 355 3.66 -18.10 -4.08
CA ASP A 355 3.70 -19.17 -5.07
C ASP A 355 4.11 -18.66 -6.47
N GLU A 356 4.23 -17.33 -6.62
CA GLU A 356 4.68 -16.68 -7.83
C GLU A 356 6.20 -16.43 -7.80
N LYS A 357 6.76 -16.23 -8.97
CA LYS A 357 8.13 -15.72 -9.13
C LYS A 357 8.14 -14.20 -8.91
N PRO A 358 9.29 -13.63 -8.51
CA PRO A 358 9.44 -12.19 -8.46
C PRO A 358 9.02 -11.53 -9.77
N MET A 359 8.29 -10.42 -9.69
CA MET A 359 7.83 -9.70 -10.89
C MET A 359 8.98 -9.38 -11.84
N GLN A 360 8.69 -9.38 -13.13
CA GLN A 360 9.65 -8.99 -14.14
C GLN A 360 10.05 -7.52 -13.96
N GLN A 361 11.35 -7.25 -13.93
CA GLN A 361 11.88 -5.89 -14.00
C GLN A 361 11.74 -5.35 -15.43
N LEU A 362 11.15 -4.17 -15.58
CA LEU A 362 10.82 -3.61 -16.90
C LEU A 362 12.00 -2.92 -17.59
N HIS A 363 12.94 -2.41 -16.82
CA HIS A 363 14.22 -1.86 -17.31
C HIS A 363 15.27 -1.87 -16.20
N TRP A 364 16.53 -1.76 -16.56
CA TRP A 364 17.64 -1.76 -15.61
C TRP A 364 17.78 -0.41 -14.90
N LEU A 365 18.14 -0.46 -13.63
CA LEU A 365 18.44 0.73 -12.82
C LEU A 365 19.78 1.31 -13.24
N ASN A 366 19.82 2.63 -13.50
CA ASN A 366 21.03 3.35 -13.85
C ASN A 366 21.76 3.85 -12.57
N PRO A 367 22.89 3.24 -12.17
CA PRO A 367 23.61 3.65 -10.96
C PRO A 367 24.46 4.93 -11.11
N TYR A 368 24.57 5.46 -12.34
CA TYR A 368 25.33 6.66 -12.64
C TYR A 368 24.52 7.95 -12.45
N GLN A 369 23.29 7.85 -12.01
CA GLN A 369 22.45 8.91 -11.49
C GLN A 369 22.32 8.77 -9.98
N ARG A 370 21.89 9.84 -9.30
CA ARG A 370 21.55 9.78 -7.88
C ARG A 370 20.47 8.71 -7.66
N VAL A 371 20.74 7.78 -6.76
CA VAL A 371 19.77 6.80 -6.27
C VAL A 371 19.54 7.07 -4.80
N GLU A 372 18.30 7.32 -4.41
CA GLU A 372 17.93 7.56 -3.03
C GLU A 372 18.16 6.29 -2.19
N ALA A 373 18.57 6.42 -0.94
CA ALA A 373 18.89 5.28 -0.09
C ALA A 373 17.64 4.42 0.20
N GLU A 374 16.48 5.03 0.22
CA GLU A 374 15.17 4.39 0.36
C GLU A 374 14.64 3.75 -0.93
N THR A 375 15.41 3.78 -2.02
CA THR A 375 15.11 3.00 -3.23
C THR A 375 15.68 1.60 -3.07
N MET A 376 14.79 0.59 -3.06
CA MET A 376 15.20 -0.80 -2.87
C MET A 376 14.21 -1.80 -3.47
N ALA A 377 14.72 -2.99 -3.75
CA ALA A 377 13.91 -4.16 -4.05
C ALA A 377 13.69 -5.03 -2.79
N TRP A 378 14.55 -4.86 -1.78
CA TRP A 378 14.44 -5.46 -0.46
C TRP A 378 15.33 -4.73 0.53
N GLY A 379 14.80 -4.44 1.71
CA GLY A 379 15.52 -3.93 2.88
C GLY A 379 15.42 -4.92 4.05
N LYS A 380 16.56 -5.27 4.65
CA LYS A 380 16.57 -6.13 5.84
C LYS A 380 16.82 -5.30 7.07
N GLY A 381 15.84 -5.24 7.98
CA GLY A 381 15.92 -4.62 9.31
C GLY A 381 15.84 -3.08 9.34
N LEU A 382 15.79 -2.44 8.19
CA LEU A 382 15.96 -1.00 8.04
C LEU A 382 14.67 -0.22 8.30
N LYS A 383 14.81 1.02 8.75
CA LYS A 383 13.74 2.02 8.85
C LYS A 383 14.03 3.25 8.00
N SER A 384 12.98 4.01 7.72
CA SER A 384 13.03 5.23 6.91
C SER A 384 12.32 6.38 7.60
N ALA A 385 12.76 7.61 7.33
CA ALA A 385 12.11 8.82 7.80
C ALA A 385 12.32 10.00 6.84
N LYS A 386 11.49 11.05 6.98
CA LYS A 386 11.61 12.31 6.22
C LYS A 386 12.60 13.25 6.87
N MET A 387 13.48 13.86 6.08
CA MET A 387 14.40 14.88 6.57
C MET A 387 13.67 16.12 7.09
N GLY A 388 14.13 16.63 8.23
CA GLY A 388 13.57 17.83 8.86
C GLY A 388 12.18 17.66 9.45
N ILE A 389 11.70 16.41 9.57
CA ILE A 389 10.53 16.03 10.33
C ILE A 389 11.03 15.34 11.59
N PRO A 390 10.62 15.76 12.80
CA PRO A 390 11.00 15.06 14.01
C PRO A 390 10.54 13.60 13.92
N ASN A 391 11.48 12.67 14.02
CA ASN A 391 11.18 11.26 14.17
C ASN A 391 10.90 11.01 15.66
N THR A 392 9.64 11.09 16.04
CA THR A 392 9.20 10.89 17.43
C THR A 392 8.90 9.43 17.74
N GLY A 393 8.96 8.55 16.72
CA GLY A 393 8.45 7.19 16.83
C GLY A 393 6.93 7.10 16.98
N VAL A 394 6.22 8.23 16.93
CA VAL A 394 4.76 8.30 17.10
C VAL A 394 4.13 8.99 15.90
N ILE A 395 3.56 8.22 14.99
CA ILE A 395 3.01 8.69 13.71
C ILE A 395 1.97 9.81 13.91
N LYS A 396 1.10 9.68 14.91
CA LYS A 396 0.05 10.68 15.17
C LYS A 396 0.61 12.07 15.51
N ASP A 397 1.86 12.17 15.97
CA ASP A 397 2.51 13.43 16.31
C ASP A 397 3.24 14.07 15.12
N MET A 398 3.34 13.35 13.99
CA MET A 398 3.89 13.91 12.76
C MET A 398 3.05 15.08 12.24
N PRO A 399 3.68 16.09 11.61
CA PRO A 399 2.94 17.17 11.00
C PRO A 399 2.03 16.66 9.89
N ALA A 400 1.02 17.45 9.58
CA ALA A 400 0.16 17.28 8.42
C ALA A 400 0.98 17.24 7.11
N SER A 401 0.30 17.07 5.98
CA SER A 401 0.94 16.92 4.66
C SER A 401 2.05 17.94 4.41
N THR A 402 3.25 17.44 4.15
CA THR A 402 4.48 18.27 4.03
C THR A 402 4.95 18.48 2.60
N GLY A 403 4.28 17.85 1.60
CA GLY A 403 4.76 17.79 0.23
C GLY A 403 6.00 16.88 0.06
N LYS A 404 6.62 16.94 -1.12
CA LYS A 404 7.84 16.17 -1.40
C LYS A 404 8.97 16.63 -0.47
N ARG A 405 9.54 15.65 0.23
CA ARG A 405 10.74 15.86 1.06
C ARG A 405 11.73 14.74 0.80
N ASN A 406 12.99 15.04 1.04
CA ASN A 406 14.03 14.03 1.03
C ASN A 406 13.82 13.05 2.19
N MET A 407 14.12 11.79 1.96
CA MET A 407 14.05 10.71 2.95
C MET A 407 15.46 10.33 3.39
N TYR A 408 15.58 9.50 4.39
CA TYR A 408 16.80 8.81 4.77
C TYR A 408 16.48 7.44 5.38
N ILE A 409 17.44 6.52 5.23
CA ILE A 409 17.41 5.22 5.91
C ILE A 409 18.16 5.35 7.23
N TYR A 410 17.62 4.76 8.30
CA TYR A 410 18.20 4.75 9.63
C TYR A 410 17.92 3.43 10.34
N ASP A 411 18.30 3.31 11.63
CA ASP A 411 18.17 2.10 12.44
C ASP A 411 18.95 0.93 11.80
N ILE A 412 20.20 1.22 11.46
CA ILE A 412 21.06 0.31 10.69
C ILE A 412 21.91 -0.50 11.67
N ASP A 413 21.78 -1.82 11.60
CA ASP A 413 22.52 -2.77 12.42
C ASP A 413 23.49 -3.67 11.62
N ASN A 414 24.34 -4.39 12.34
CA ASN A 414 25.28 -5.33 11.74
C ASN A 414 24.57 -6.51 11.08
N GLY A 415 24.89 -6.78 9.80
CA GLY A 415 24.31 -7.88 9.02
C GLY A 415 23.01 -7.51 8.30
N GLU A 416 22.61 -6.26 8.36
CA GLU A 416 21.52 -5.71 7.55
C GLU A 416 22.02 -5.28 6.17
N TYR A 417 21.08 -5.10 5.23
CA TYR A 417 21.43 -4.71 3.88
C TYR A 417 20.27 -4.06 3.11
N ILE A 418 20.62 -3.30 2.08
CA ILE A 418 19.75 -2.87 0.99
C ILE A 418 20.07 -3.70 -0.23
N ARG A 419 19.06 -4.29 -0.87
CA ARG A 419 19.15 -4.94 -2.18
C ARG A 419 18.46 -4.10 -3.24
N LEU A 420 19.14 -3.94 -4.38
CA LEU A 420 18.56 -3.44 -5.62
C LEU A 420 18.65 -4.52 -6.69
N ARG A 421 17.60 -4.65 -7.48
CA ARG A 421 17.57 -5.60 -8.60
C ARG A 421 18.04 -4.93 -9.88
N GLY A 422 18.74 -5.71 -10.72
CA GLY A 422 19.07 -5.37 -12.09
C GLY A 422 19.69 -3.98 -12.26
N VAL A 423 20.81 -3.74 -11.59
CA VAL A 423 21.60 -2.51 -11.73
C VAL A 423 22.55 -2.64 -12.90
N ASP A 424 22.48 -1.71 -13.88
CA ASP A 424 23.32 -1.74 -15.07
C ASP A 424 24.60 -0.92 -14.89
N PHE A 425 25.70 -1.61 -14.63
CA PHE A 425 27.02 -1.04 -14.52
C PHE A 425 27.72 -0.84 -15.89
N GLY A 426 27.10 -1.26 -17.00
CA GLY A 426 27.62 -1.10 -18.36
C GLY A 426 29.05 -1.64 -18.51
N ALA A 427 29.96 -0.80 -18.99
CA ALA A 427 31.38 -1.17 -19.18
C ALA A 427 32.18 -1.26 -17.86
N GLY A 428 31.61 -0.87 -16.74
CA GLY A 428 32.20 -1.00 -15.41
C GLY A 428 32.35 0.30 -14.64
N ALA A 429 31.88 0.28 -13.40
CA ALA A 429 32.01 1.38 -12.44
C ALA A 429 33.41 1.41 -11.83
N LYS A 430 33.91 2.64 -11.54
CA LYS A 430 35.25 2.86 -10.97
C LYS A 430 35.23 3.43 -9.58
N GLN A 431 34.16 4.12 -9.20
CA GLN A 431 33.99 4.76 -7.92
C GLN A 431 32.55 4.65 -7.45
N PHE A 432 32.36 4.49 -6.16
CA PHE A 432 31.09 4.60 -5.45
C PHE A 432 31.18 5.77 -4.46
N SER A 433 30.09 6.50 -4.31
CA SER A 433 29.94 7.55 -3.32
C SER A 433 28.57 7.44 -2.64
N ILE A 434 28.53 7.68 -1.34
CA ILE A 434 27.32 7.67 -0.51
C ILE A 434 27.27 8.92 0.35
N SER A 435 26.09 9.54 0.45
CA SER A 435 25.81 10.65 1.36
C SER A 435 25.26 10.07 2.67
N ALA A 436 25.91 10.37 3.78
CA ALA A 436 25.55 9.85 5.09
C ALA A 436 25.80 10.85 6.21
N ALA A 437 25.03 10.73 7.30
CA ALA A 437 25.27 11.36 8.58
C ALA A 437 25.48 10.27 9.65
N ALA A 438 26.41 10.46 10.59
CA ALA A 438 26.69 9.46 11.59
C ALA A 438 27.21 10.08 12.91
N THR A 439 26.79 9.51 14.04
CA THR A 439 27.38 9.79 15.36
C THR A 439 28.61 8.93 15.63
N GLY A 440 28.77 7.81 14.92
CA GLY A 440 29.85 6.87 15.05
C GLY A 440 30.40 6.38 13.72
N THR A 441 30.54 5.09 13.53
CA THR A 441 31.14 4.46 12.35
C THR A 441 30.26 3.37 11.76
N CYS A 442 30.39 3.16 10.43
CA CYS A 442 29.79 2.03 9.74
C CYS A 442 30.65 1.62 8.56
N THR A 443 30.78 0.33 8.32
CA THR A 443 31.38 -0.22 7.09
C THR A 443 30.28 -0.66 6.16
N VAL A 444 30.23 -0.10 4.94
CA VAL A 444 29.31 -0.54 3.87
C VAL A 444 30.09 -1.37 2.87
N THR A 445 29.82 -2.67 2.82
CA THR A 445 30.42 -3.58 1.84
C THR A 445 29.51 -3.68 0.63
N LEU A 446 30.05 -3.31 -0.56
CA LEU A 446 29.34 -3.34 -1.83
C LEU A 446 29.49 -4.72 -2.47
N ARG A 447 28.38 -5.43 -2.71
CA ARG A 447 28.37 -6.78 -3.24
C ARG A 447 27.46 -6.94 -4.43
N LEU A 448 27.71 -7.96 -5.25
CA LEU A 448 26.90 -8.31 -6.41
C LEU A 448 26.17 -9.64 -6.17
N ASP A 449 24.95 -9.72 -6.67
CA ASP A 449 24.09 -10.89 -6.81
C ASP A 449 23.60 -11.54 -5.51
N SER A 450 24.27 -11.33 -4.39
CA SER A 450 23.80 -11.76 -3.07
C SER A 450 24.50 -11.02 -1.94
N GLU A 451 23.93 -11.10 -0.74
CA GLU A 451 24.53 -10.54 0.49
C GLU A 451 25.90 -11.16 0.83
N ASN A 452 26.20 -12.33 0.27
CA ASN A 452 27.48 -13.04 0.39
C ASN A 452 28.25 -13.09 -0.94
N GLY A 453 27.79 -12.38 -1.96
CA GLY A 453 28.37 -12.35 -3.30
C GLY A 453 29.69 -11.60 -3.41
N PRO A 454 30.25 -11.49 -4.63
CA PRO A 454 31.53 -10.84 -4.86
C PRO A 454 31.58 -9.41 -4.32
N VAL A 455 32.63 -9.07 -3.57
CA VAL A 455 32.88 -7.71 -3.08
C VAL A 455 33.51 -6.86 -4.18
N VAL A 456 32.85 -5.76 -4.52
CA VAL A 456 33.33 -4.82 -5.54
C VAL A 456 33.88 -3.50 -4.94
N GLY A 457 33.60 -3.24 -3.68
CA GLY A 457 34.13 -2.08 -2.95
C GLY A 457 33.75 -2.13 -1.47
N ILE A 458 34.46 -1.33 -0.67
CA ILE A 458 34.14 -1.13 0.75
C ILE A 458 34.25 0.34 1.03
N VAL A 459 33.21 0.96 1.57
CA VAL A 459 33.24 2.35 2.04
C VAL A 459 33.11 2.39 3.55
N LYS A 460 33.94 3.23 4.20
CA LYS A 460 33.87 3.44 5.64
C LYS A 460 33.25 4.80 5.92
N ILE A 461 32.12 4.79 6.60
CA ILE A 461 31.43 5.97 7.10
C ILE A 461 32.02 6.27 8.47
N GLY A 462 32.51 7.49 8.68
CA GLY A 462 32.96 7.98 9.98
C GLY A 462 32.02 9.02 10.54
N ALA A 463 32.17 9.35 11.83
CA ALA A 463 31.36 10.36 12.49
C ALA A 463 31.37 11.69 11.75
N THR A 464 30.19 12.30 11.55
CA THR A 464 30.03 13.56 10.86
C THR A 464 29.92 14.77 11.81
N GLY A 465 29.72 14.49 13.10
CA GLY A 465 29.54 15.47 14.17
C GLY A 465 28.10 15.51 14.71
N SER A 466 27.10 15.36 13.85
CA SER A 466 25.70 15.17 14.23
C SER A 466 24.95 14.48 13.09
N LEU A 467 23.73 14.01 13.34
CA LEU A 467 22.85 13.41 12.34
C LEU A 467 22.24 14.44 11.37
N ASP A 468 22.39 15.73 11.65
CA ASP A 468 21.99 16.81 10.73
C ASP A 468 23.08 17.16 9.71
N ILE A 469 24.29 16.61 9.88
CA ILE A 469 25.45 16.93 9.05
C ILE A 469 25.77 15.76 8.13
N TYR A 470 25.30 15.83 6.90
CA TYR A 470 25.61 14.84 5.87
C TYR A 470 26.95 15.12 5.19
N LYS A 471 27.74 14.07 5.00
CA LYS A 471 29.01 14.11 4.26
C LYS A 471 29.02 13.03 3.19
N THR A 472 29.80 13.26 2.14
CA THR A 472 30.03 12.25 1.09
C THR A 472 31.22 11.38 1.46
N PHE A 473 31.00 10.08 1.51
CA PHE A 473 32.03 9.06 1.65
C PHE A 473 32.19 8.33 0.32
N ALA A 474 33.41 7.99 -0.06
CA ALA A 474 33.67 7.39 -1.36
C ALA A 474 34.71 6.26 -1.28
N THR A 475 34.61 5.33 -2.23
CA THR A 475 35.58 4.25 -2.39
C THR A 475 35.79 3.94 -3.88
N LYS A 476 36.94 3.34 -4.18
CA LYS A 476 37.21 2.75 -5.51
C LYS A 476 36.40 1.47 -5.66
N VAL A 477 35.89 1.25 -6.87
CA VAL A 477 35.13 0.05 -7.25
C VAL A 477 35.90 -0.73 -8.29
N LYS A 478 35.84 -2.05 -8.18
CA LYS A 478 36.47 -2.95 -9.16
C LYS A 478 35.60 -4.20 -9.34
N GLY A 479 35.33 -4.54 -10.59
CA GLY A 479 34.56 -5.74 -10.94
C GLY A 479 33.04 -5.54 -11.04
N ALA A 480 32.52 -4.33 -10.81
CA ALA A 480 31.13 -4.00 -11.08
C ALA A 480 30.99 -3.61 -12.56
N ASN A 481 30.56 -4.53 -13.41
CA ASN A 481 30.27 -4.34 -14.84
C ASN A 481 29.04 -5.16 -15.23
N SER A 482 28.43 -4.89 -16.38
CA SER A 482 27.20 -5.54 -16.82
C SER A 482 26.03 -5.32 -15.85
N VAL A 483 24.98 -6.11 -15.96
CA VAL A 483 23.79 -6.03 -15.10
C VAL A 483 23.92 -7.04 -13.96
N HIS A 484 23.73 -6.56 -12.74
CA HIS A 484 23.77 -7.38 -11.53
C HIS A 484 22.72 -6.90 -10.51
N ASP A 485 22.31 -7.76 -9.60
CA ASP A 485 21.71 -7.31 -8.37
C ASP A 485 22.81 -6.68 -7.49
N PHE A 486 22.49 -5.56 -6.84
CA PHE A 486 23.45 -4.82 -6.04
C PHE A 486 23.02 -4.78 -4.58
N TYR A 487 24.00 -5.01 -3.69
CA TYR A 487 23.80 -5.05 -2.26
C TYR A 487 24.71 -4.06 -1.54
N LEU A 488 24.12 -3.26 -0.66
CA LEU A 488 24.84 -2.48 0.35
C LEU A 488 24.69 -3.22 1.69
N CYS A 489 25.74 -3.92 2.11
CA CYS A 489 25.74 -4.72 3.33
C CYS A 489 26.44 -3.97 4.47
N PHE A 490 25.77 -3.85 5.63
CA PHE A 490 26.23 -3.05 6.76
C PHE A 490 26.97 -3.91 7.80
N GLY A 491 28.07 -3.36 8.31
CA GLY A 491 28.89 -3.99 9.35
C GLY A 491 29.72 -2.98 10.10
N ASP A 492 30.36 -3.42 11.19
CA ASP A 492 31.15 -2.56 12.10
C ASP A 492 30.36 -1.30 12.53
N VAL A 493 29.04 -1.44 12.68
CA VAL A 493 28.15 -0.34 13.07
C VAL A 493 28.38 -0.02 14.53
N ASN A 494 28.69 1.24 14.81
CA ASN A 494 28.89 1.76 16.16
C ASN A 494 28.33 3.20 16.20
N GLY A 495 27.23 3.39 16.91
CA GLY A 495 26.44 4.63 16.91
C GLY A 495 25.43 4.70 15.75
N ASP A 496 24.68 5.79 15.72
CA ASP A 496 23.61 5.98 14.73
C ASP A 496 24.18 6.37 13.39
N VAL A 497 23.56 5.83 12.32
CA VAL A 497 23.90 6.13 10.91
C VAL A 497 22.64 6.41 10.13
N GLN A 498 22.68 7.44 9.32
CA GLN A 498 21.62 7.81 8.38
C GLN A 498 22.18 7.89 6.96
N LEU A 499 21.48 7.27 6.00
CA LEU A 499 21.86 7.27 4.59
C LEU A 499 20.86 8.08 3.78
N ASP A 500 21.34 8.97 2.90
CA ASP A 500 20.55 9.87 2.07
C ASP A 500 20.46 9.33 0.63
N TYR A 501 21.59 9.25 -0.07
CA TYR A 501 21.66 8.73 -1.44
C TYR A 501 23.04 8.15 -1.75
N TRP A 502 23.11 7.45 -2.87
CA TRP A 502 24.37 6.95 -3.42
C TRP A 502 24.45 7.13 -4.93
N ILE A 503 25.67 7.04 -5.49
CA ILE A 503 25.94 7.18 -6.92
C ILE A 503 27.27 6.48 -7.29
N PHE A 504 27.31 5.87 -8.45
CA PHE A 504 28.55 5.36 -9.08
C PHE A 504 29.13 6.34 -10.11
N LYS A 505 30.42 6.15 -10.42
CA LYS A 505 31.14 6.86 -11.50
C LYS A 505 32.07 5.92 -12.23
#